data_cf4d1edfd6c2cc0403c110b02bec0df8
#
_entry.id   cf4d1edfd6c2cc0403c110b02bec0df8
#
_cell.length_a   1.000
_cell.length_b   1.000
_cell.length_c   1.000
_cell.angle_alpha   90.00
_cell.angle_beta   90.00
_cell.angle_gamma   90.00
#
_symmetry.space_group_name_H-M   'P 1'
#
loop_
_entity.id
_entity.type
_entity.pdbx_description
1 polymer ?
#
loop_
_entity_poly.entity_id
_entity_poly.type
_entity_poly.pdbx_seq_one_letter_code
_entity_poly.pdbx_strand_id
1 'polypeptide(L)'
;QQLLDTYRENTSVILVAEQNGRIHPLFGIYPKHVLPVAMQMIREGDYRMMHLLERAGYRTLELGKHSRALENINSTVDYRTLETGPRPFVFAVSGWKNSGKTTMITRLVPELVRRGYKVAVIKHDGHDFESDVPGTDSYRHQKAGAYGTAVFSDHRFLITKEYQGITERELFAAFPEADIILIEGMKNSPYPKYFCRYPEQPLIS
;
A
#
# COMPACT_ATOMS: atom_id res chain seq x y z
N GLN A 1 15.69 -5.24 2.80
CA GLN A 1 16.47 -6.46 2.85
C GLN A 1 17.59 -6.44 1.79
N GLN A 2 17.27 -6.22 0.52
CA GLN A 2 18.23 -6.19 -0.61
C GLN A 2 19.41 -5.24 -0.37
N LEU A 3 19.19 -4.02 0.15
CA LEU A 3 20.23 -3.06 0.50
C LEU A 3 21.18 -3.61 1.57
N LEU A 4 20.64 -4.24 2.60
CA LEU A 4 21.46 -4.85 3.67
C LEU A 4 22.30 -6.03 3.17
N ASP A 5 21.74 -6.85 2.31
CA ASP A 5 22.42 -8.01 1.77
C ASP A 5 23.56 -7.57 0.85
N THR A 6 23.34 -6.59 -0.04
CA THR A 6 24.38 -6.01 -0.90
C THR A 6 25.46 -5.27 -0.09
N TYR A 7 25.07 -4.58 1.00
CA TYR A 7 26.04 -3.90 1.86
C TYR A 7 26.97 -4.86 2.58
N ARG A 8 26.50 -6.04 2.98
CA ARG A 8 27.34 -7.06 3.65
C ARG A 8 28.51 -7.55 2.79
N GLU A 9 28.40 -7.45 1.48
CA GLU A 9 29.48 -7.80 0.55
C GLU A 9 30.64 -6.79 0.57
N ASN A 10 30.33 -5.51 0.85
CA ASN A 10 31.35 -4.47 1.00
C ASN A 10 30.87 -3.36 1.95
N THR A 11 31.32 -3.43 3.20
CA THR A 11 30.92 -2.53 4.28
C THR A 11 31.72 -1.22 4.35
N SER A 12 32.68 -1.03 3.44
CA SER A 12 33.62 0.11 3.48
C SER A 12 33.18 1.32 2.67
N VAL A 13 32.08 1.23 1.92
CA VAL A 13 31.64 2.28 1.01
C VAL A 13 30.17 2.61 1.29
N ILE A 14 29.79 3.88 1.12
CA ILE A 14 28.37 4.27 1.19
C ILE A 14 27.60 3.49 0.09
N LEU A 15 26.49 2.89 0.45
CA LEU A 15 25.57 2.25 -0.50
C LEU A 15 24.24 3.00 -0.50
N VAL A 16 23.86 3.58 -1.63
CA VAL A 16 22.58 4.29 -1.81
C VAL A 16 21.74 3.66 -2.91
N ALA A 17 20.44 3.82 -2.80
CA ALA A 17 19.53 3.36 -3.83
C ALA A 17 19.57 4.26 -5.07
N GLU A 18 19.45 3.62 -6.23
CA GLU A 18 19.21 4.28 -7.52
C GLU A 18 17.95 3.72 -8.15
N GLN A 19 17.15 4.57 -8.77
CA GLN A 19 15.97 4.13 -9.50
C GLN A 19 15.77 5.03 -10.74
N ASN A 20 15.63 4.41 -11.91
CA ASN A 20 15.47 5.12 -13.18
C ASN A 20 16.58 6.16 -13.45
N GLY A 21 17.84 5.86 -13.10
CA GLY A 21 18.99 6.75 -13.24
C GLY A 21 19.03 7.89 -12.22
N ARG A 22 18.15 7.89 -11.21
CA ARG A 22 18.12 8.89 -10.14
C ARG A 22 18.64 8.28 -8.84
N ILE A 23 19.63 8.92 -8.24
CA ILE A 23 20.19 8.56 -6.95
C ILE A 23 19.30 9.11 -5.84
N HIS A 24 19.07 8.28 -4.80
CA HIS A 24 18.29 8.63 -3.62
C HIS A 24 19.17 8.64 -2.37
N PRO A 25 19.85 9.76 -2.05
CA PRO A 25 20.87 9.83 -1.00
C PRO A 25 20.33 9.51 0.39
N LEU A 26 19.05 9.82 0.65
CA LEU A 26 18.42 9.53 1.95
C LEU A 26 18.01 8.06 2.11
N PHE A 27 18.09 7.27 1.05
CA PHE A 27 17.81 5.85 1.08
C PHE A 27 19.08 5.04 0.86
N GLY A 28 19.86 4.90 1.94
CA GLY A 28 21.16 4.24 1.86
C GLY A 28 21.74 3.86 3.22
N ILE A 29 22.89 3.20 3.17
CA ILE A 29 23.67 2.78 4.33
C ILE A 29 24.98 3.57 4.34
N TYR A 30 25.21 4.26 5.44
CA TYR A 30 26.39 5.10 5.65
C TYR A 30 27.30 4.51 6.71
N PRO A 31 28.54 4.08 6.35
CA PRO A 31 29.49 3.55 7.32
C PRO A 31 29.92 4.63 8.33
N LYS A 32 30.25 4.21 9.54
CA LYS A 32 30.67 5.16 10.61
C LYS A 32 31.87 6.06 10.24
N HIS A 33 32.79 5.57 9.42
CA HIS A 33 33.99 6.34 9.02
C HIS A 33 33.64 7.54 8.11
N VAL A 34 32.42 7.64 7.58
CA VAL A 34 31.95 8.81 6.81
C VAL A 34 31.61 10.01 7.74
N LEU A 35 31.41 9.76 9.03
CA LEU A 35 31.03 10.78 10.00
C LEU A 35 32.00 12.00 10.04
N PRO A 36 33.33 11.84 10.02
CA PRO A 36 34.26 13.00 9.99
C PRO A 36 34.02 13.89 8.76
N VAL A 37 33.79 13.30 7.58
CA VAL A 37 33.52 14.06 6.34
C VAL A 37 32.21 14.84 6.47
N ALA A 38 31.15 14.20 6.98
CA ALA A 38 29.87 14.87 7.22
C ALA A 38 29.99 16.01 8.22
N MET A 39 30.75 15.82 9.33
CA MET A 39 30.97 16.84 10.34
C MET A 39 31.77 18.03 9.78
N GLN A 40 32.73 17.79 8.89
CA GLN A 40 33.47 18.84 8.21
C GLN A 40 32.55 19.65 7.29
N MET A 41 31.73 19.00 6.48
CA MET A 41 30.75 19.66 5.60
C MET A 41 29.78 20.55 6.40
N ILE A 42 29.27 20.06 7.53
CA ILE A 42 28.40 20.86 8.41
C ILE A 42 29.11 22.12 8.89
N ARG A 43 30.40 22.06 9.28
CA ARG A 43 31.18 23.22 9.68
C ARG A 43 31.42 24.20 8.53
N GLU A 44 31.50 23.70 7.30
CA GLU A 44 31.60 24.47 6.07
C GLU A 44 30.25 25.07 5.61
N GLY A 45 29.16 24.75 6.29
CA GLY A 45 27.80 25.18 5.91
C GLY A 45 27.23 24.43 4.69
N ASP A 46 27.85 23.30 4.31
CA ASP A 46 27.38 22.50 3.20
C ASP A 46 26.53 21.30 3.72
N TYR A 47 25.22 21.35 3.49
CA TYR A 47 24.24 20.36 3.97
C TYR A 47 23.74 19.44 2.84
N ARG A 48 24.35 19.49 1.64
CA ARG A 48 23.90 18.74 0.48
C ARG A 48 24.36 17.30 0.54
N MET A 49 23.41 16.38 0.63
CA MET A 49 23.71 14.94 0.71
C MET A 49 24.48 14.41 -0.51
N MET A 50 24.23 14.96 -1.71
CA MET A 50 25.00 14.56 -2.90
C MET A 50 26.48 14.90 -2.76
N HIS A 51 26.83 16.06 -2.19
CA HIS A 51 28.23 16.41 -1.95
C HIS A 51 28.90 15.49 -0.91
N LEU A 52 28.13 14.99 0.07
CA LEU A 52 28.66 13.99 0.99
C LEU A 52 29.00 12.69 0.24
N LEU A 53 28.13 12.25 -0.66
CA LEU A 53 28.38 11.07 -1.49
C LEU A 53 29.63 11.24 -2.35
N GLU A 54 29.76 12.39 -3.02
CA GLU A 54 30.92 12.71 -3.88
C GLU A 54 32.24 12.77 -3.10
N ARG A 55 32.23 13.36 -1.89
CA ARG A 55 33.43 13.49 -1.05
C ARG A 55 33.86 12.17 -0.39
N ALA A 56 32.89 11.37 0.02
CA ALA A 56 33.16 10.13 0.76
C ALA A 56 33.27 8.88 -0.14
N GLY A 57 32.83 9.00 -1.40
CA GLY A 57 32.71 7.86 -2.31
C GLY A 57 31.48 7.00 -2.01
N TYR A 58 30.79 6.53 -3.05
CA TYR A 58 29.59 5.74 -2.89
C TYR A 58 29.43 4.72 -4.02
N ARG A 59 28.56 3.74 -3.79
CA ARG A 59 28.03 2.82 -4.78
C ARG A 59 26.52 2.93 -4.82
N THR A 60 25.93 2.62 -5.95
CA THR A 60 24.49 2.56 -6.10
C THR A 60 23.98 1.12 -6.13
N LEU A 61 22.80 0.89 -5.60
CA LEU A 61 22.01 -0.31 -5.82
C LEU A 61 20.80 0.06 -6.65
N GLU A 62 20.74 -0.44 -7.87
CA GLU A 62 19.58 -0.22 -8.72
C GLU A 62 18.37 -1.00 -8.18
N LEU A 63 17.30 -0.28 -7.89
CA LEU A 63 16.01 -0.87 -7.52
C LEU A 63 15.18 -1.01 -8.77
N GLY A 64 14.56 -2.19 -8.94
CA GLY A 64 13.73 -2.49 -10.11
C GLY A 64 12.66 -1.41 -10.35
N LYS A 65 12.31 -1.21 -11.64
CA LYS A 65 11.41 -0.14 -12.13
C LYS A 65 10.06 -0.01 -11.42
N HIS A 66 9.64 -1.02 -10.69
CA HIS A 66 8.37 -1.06 -9.93
C HIS A 66 8.55 -0.95 -8.41
N SER A 67 9.73 -0.63 -7.93
CA SER A 67 9.93 -0.42 -6.49
C SER A 67 9.33 0.93 -6.08
N ARG A 68 8.20 0.88 -5.39
CA ARG A 68 7.56 2.06 -4.78
C ARG A 68 8.29 2.58 -3.53
N ALA A 69 9.38 1.94 -3.12
CA ALA A 69 10.11 2.29 -1.91
C ALA A 69 10.72 3.71 -1.95
N LEU A 70 10.83 4.28 -3.14
CA LEU A 70 11.47 5.57 -3.41
C LEU A 70 10.53 6.60 -4.05
N GLU A 71 9.23 6.40 -3.99
CA GLU A 71 8.28 7.43 -4.41
C GLU A 71 8.52 8.70 -3.58
N ASN A 72 9.07 9.71 -4.24
CA ASN A 72 9.34 11.00 -3.61
C ASN A 72 8.03 11.70 -3.29
N ILE A 73 7.86 12.03 -2.03
CA ILE A 73 6.81 12.91 -1.56
C ILE A 73 7.30 14.33 -1.80
N ASN A 74 6.97 14.88 -2.95
CA ASN A 74 7.40 16.22 -3.36
C ASN A 74 6.25 17.23 -3.44
N SER A 75 5.03 16.81 -3.16
CA SER A 75 3.88 17.71 -3.16
C SER A 75 3.21 17.76 -1.80
N THR A 76 2.57 18.89 -1.50
CA THR A 76 1.72 19.06 -0.31
C THR A 76 0.56 18.04 -0.28
N VAL A 77 0.19 17.50 -1.43
CA VAL A 77 -0.83 16.43 -1.54
C VAL A 77 -0.22 15.11 -1.11
N ASP A 78 1.00 14.79 -1.54
CA ASP A 78 1.72 13.57 -1.12
C ASP A 78 2.01 13.60 0.37
N TYR A 79 2.38 14.78 0.91
CA TYR A 79 2.63 14.98 2.33
C TYR A 79 1.35 14.86 3.16
N ARG A 80 0.23 15.41 2.69
CA ARG A 80 -1.09 15.27 3.35
C ARG A 80 -1.56 13.81 3.40
N THR A 81 -1.28 13.00 2.39
CA THR A 81 -1.57 11.56 2.42
C THR A 81 -0.71 10.79 3.44
N LEU A 82 0.44 11.33 3.86
CA LEU A 82 1.27 10.77 4.93
C LEU A 82 0.96 11.35 6.32
N GLU A 83 0.61 12.62 6.41
CA GLU A 83 0.39 13.33 7.68
C GLU A 83 -1.04 13.21 8.21
N THR A 84 -2.02 13.02 7.35
CA THR A 84 -3.42 13.01 7.76
C THR A 84 -3.88 11.65 8.26
N GLY A 85 -3.49 11.34 9.46
CA GLY A 85 -4.19 10.40 10.27
C GLY A 85 -3.50 9.06 10.45
N PRO A 86 -3.89 8.32 11.49
CA PRO A 86 -3.49 6.95 11.66
C PRO A 86 -3.85 6.18 10.38
N ARG A 87 -2.88 5.43 9.83
CA ARG A 87 -3.17 4.50 8.73
C ARG A 87 -4.36 3.66 9.14
N PRO A 88 -5.35 3.42 8.26
CA PRO A 88 -6.48 2.59 8.62
C PRO A 88 -5.98 1.26 9.17
N PHE A 89 -6.54 0.82 10.29
CA PHE A 89 -6.25 -0.52 10.78
C PHE A 89 -6.85 -1.53 9.81
N VAL A 90 -5.99 -2.29 9.15
CA VAL A 90 -6.42 -3.29 8.17
C VAL A 90 -6.53 -4.65 8.83
N PHE A 91 -7.69 -5.29 8.71
CA PHE A 91 -7.98 -6.60 9.28
C PHE A 91 -8.70 -7.49 8.27
N ALA A 92 -8.19 -8.69 8.07
CA ALA A 92 -8.77 -9.63 7.12
C ALA A 92 -9.68 -10.66 7.81
N VAL A 93 -10.81 -10.94 7.18
CA VAL A 93 -11.70 -12.04 7.52
C VAL A 93 -11.61 -13.05 6.39
N SER A 94 -10.85 -14.11 6.62
CA SER A 94 -10.55 -15.15 5.64
C SER A 94 -11.28 -16.46 5.96
N GLY A 95 -11.26 -17.40 5.05
CA GLY A 95 -11.90 -18.71 5.26
C GLY A 95 -12.43 -19.29 3.96
N TRP A 96 -12.98 -20.49 4.05
CA TRP A 96 -13.56 -21.21 2.92
C TRP A 96 -14.85 -20.54 2.41
N LYS A 97 -15.29 -20.90 1.20
CA LYS A 97 -16.60 -20.48 0.70
C LYS A 97 -17.68 -20.92 1.69
N ASN A 98 -18.65 -20.05 1.98
CA ASN A 98 -19.75 -20.29 2.92
C ASN A 98 -19.33 -20.53 4.39
N SER A 99 -18.13 -20.16 4.82
CA SER A 99 -17.66 -20.32 6.22
C SER A 99 -18.14 -19.21 7.17
N GLY A 100 -19.06 -18.35 6.78
CA GLY A 100 -19.63 -17.30 7.62
C GLY A 100 -18.86 -15.98 7.62
N LYS A 101 -17.91 -15.76 6.70
CA LYS A 101 -17.14 -14.49 6.61
C LYS A 101 -18.03 -13.27 6.53
N THR A 102 -18.95 -13.26 5.57
CA THR A 102 -19.89 -12.15 5.40
C THR A 102 -20.76 -11.95 6.63
N THR A 103 -21.24 -13.04 7.24
CA THR A 103 -22.03 -12.97 8.49
C THR A 103 -21.21 -12.35 9.63
N MET A 104 -19.93 -12.70 9.75
CA MET A 104 -19.05 -12.09 10.75
C MET A 104 -18.87 -10.60 10.50
N ILE A 105 -18.56 -10.21 9.26
CA ILE A 105 -18.35 -8.80 8.88
C ILE A 105 -19.62 -7.99 9.12
N THR A 106 -20.80 -8.48 8.71
CA THR A 106 -22.08 -7.78 8.89
C THR A 106 -22.48 -7.60 10.36
N ARG A 107 -21.95 -8.43 11.27
CA ARG A 107 -22.11 -8.25 12.73
C ARG A 107 -21.05 -7.32 13.31
N LEU A 108 -19.82 -7.34 12.77
CA LEU A 108 -18.72 -6.55 13.29
C LEU A 108 -18.85 -5.06 12.90
N VAL A 109 -19.26 -4.77 11.67
CA VAL A 109 -19.39 -3.39 11.16
C VAL A 109 -20.28 -2.53 12.06
N PRO A 110 -21.51 -2.90 12.42
CA PRO A 110 -22.36 -2.08 13.27
C PRO A 110 -21.74 -1.79 14.65
N GLU A 111 -21.04 -2.75 15.22
CA GLU A 111 -20.39 -2.57 16.53
C GLU A 111 -19.21 -1.58 16.45
N LEU A 112 -18.41 -1.64 15.38
CA LEU A 112 -17.33 -0.68 15.15
C LEU A 112 -17.87 0.73 14.87
N VAL A 113 -18.91 0.84 14.06
CA VAL A 113 -19.58 2.12 13.78
C VAL A 113 -20.18 2.72 15.05
N ARG A 114 -20.80 1.90 15.92
CA ARG A 114 -21.32 2.34 17.22
C ARG A 114 -20.23 2.90 18.13
N ARG A 115 -19.00 2.42 17.99
CA ARG A 115 -17.82 2.93 18.71
C ARG A 115 -17.20 4.18 18.06
N GLY A 116 -17.79 4.69 16.99
CA GLY A 116 -17.37 5.91 16.32
C GLY A 116 -16.36 5.74 15.19
N TYR A 117 -16.01 4.50 14.82
CA TYR A 117 -15.07 4.25 13.72
C TYR A 117 -15.74 4.34 12.36
N LYS A 118 -15.04 4.96 11.41
CA LYS A 118 -15.37 4.89 9.99
C LYS A 118 -14.81 3.60 9.41
N VAL A 119 -15.71 2.70 9.01
CA VAL A 119 -15.33 1.35 8.55
C VAL A 119 -15.57 1.22 7.05
N ALA A 120 -14.52 0.85 6.32
CA ALA A 120 -14.62 0.40 4.94
C ALA A 120 -14.53 -1.12 4.87
N VAL A 121 -15.22 -1.72 3.90
CA VAL A 121 -15.15 -3.16 3.64
C VAL A 121 -14.71 -3.37 2.19
N ILE A 122 -13.65 -4.14 2.01
CA ILE A 122 -13.13 -4.54 0.71
C ILE A 122 -13.31 -6.04 0.58
N LYS A 123 -14.06 -6.46 -0.44
CA LYS A 123 -14.24 -7.87 -0.74
C LYS A 123 -13.37 -8.28 -1.92
N HIS A 124 -12.55 -9.31 -1.71
CA HIS A 124 -11.86 -9.98 -2.80
C HIS A 124 -12.71 -11.16 -3.28
N ASP A 125 -13.17 -11.09 -4.51
CA ASP A 125 -13.78 -12.24 -5.19
C ASP A 125 -12.71 -12.94 -6.03
N GLY A 126 -12.67 -14.27 -5.95
CA GLY A 126 -11.73 -15.07 -6.72
C GLY A 126 -12.18 -15.31 -8.18
N HIS A 127 -13.31 -14.80 -8.54
CA HIS A 127 -13.89 -14.88 -9.89
C HIS A 127 -14.32 -13.49 -10.33
N ASP A 128 -14.46 -13.31 -11.64
CA ASP A 128 -15.05 -12.09 -12.18
C ASP A 128 -16.47 -11.90 -11.66
N PHE A 129 -16.79 -10.68 -11.29
CA PHE A 129 -18.10 -10.34 -10.75
C PHE A 129 -18.78 -9.28 -11.62
N GLU A 130 -20.08 -9.40 -11.78
CA GLU A 130 -20.89 -8.33 -12.36
C GLU A 130 -21.22 -7.31 -11.26
N SER A 131 -20.77 -6.09 -11.45
CA SER A 131 -20.88 -5.01 -10.45
C SER A 131 -22.13 -4.18 -10.60
N ASP A 132 -22.80 -4.26 -11.74
CA ASP A 132 -23.96 -3.42 -12.06
C ASP A 132 -25.24 -4.25 -12.23
N VAL A 133 -26.38 -3.60 -12.05
CA VAL A 133 -27.69 -4.25 -12.17
C VAL A 133 -28.05 -4.38 -13.65
N PRO A 134 -28.32 -5.59 -14.16
CA PRO A 134 -28.78 -5.78 -15.52
C PRO A 134 -29.97 -4.90 -15.88
N GLY A 135 -29.88 -4.17 -17.00
CA GLY A 135 -30.94 -3.31 -17.50
C GLY A 135 -30.82 -1.84 -17.14
N THR A 136 -29.89 -1.45 -16.25
CA THR A 136 -29.57 -0.05 -15.96
C THR A 136 -28.80 0.60 -17.12
N ASP A 137 -28.77 1.92 -17.19
CA ASP A 137 -28.04 2.63 -18.24
C ASP A 137 -26.53 2.40 -18.13
N SER A 138 -25.98 2.42 -16.92
CA SER A 138 -24.57 2.10 -16.66
C SER A 138 -24.19 0.69 -17.12
N TYR A 139 -25.03 -0.29 -16.86
CA TYR A 139 -24.86 -1.66 -17.38
C TYR A 139 -24.84 -1.69 -18.92
N ARG A 140 -25.76 -0.94 -19.57
CA ARG A 140 -25.79 -0.85 -21.04
C ARG A 140 -24.54 -0.21 -21.60
N HIS A 141 -24.00 0.83 -20.95
CA HIS A 141 -22.74 1.45 -21.35
C HIS A 141 -21.55 0.49 -21.25
N GLN A 142 -21.47 -0.30 -20.16
CA GLN A 142 -20.45 -1.34 -20.03
C GLN A 142 -20.56 -2.41 -21.13
N LYS A 143 -21.76 -2.91 -21.38
CA LYS A 143 -21.98 -3.91 -22.43
C LYS A 143 -21.73 -3.36 -23.85
N ALA A 144 -21.82 -2.05 -24.05
CA ALA A 144 -21.43 -1.38 -25.28
C ALA A 144 -19.92 -1.19 -25.45
N GLY A 145 -19.11 -1.61 -24.45
CA GLY A 145 -17.65 -1.59 -24.52
C GLY A 145 -17.00 -0.39 -23.86
N ALA A 146 -17.71 0.34 -22.99
CA ALA A 146 -17.06 1.37 -22.18
C ALA A 146 -16.07 0.71 -21.21
N TYR A 147 -14.81 1.21 -21.20
CA TYR A 147 -13.76 0.70 -20.32
C TYR A 147 -14.05 0.96 -18.83
N GLY A 148 -14.96 1.85 -18.54
CA GLY A 148 -15.42 2.17 -17.20
C GLY A 148 -16.68 3.01 -17.21
N THR A 149 -17.44 2.95 -16.13
CA THR A 149 -18.65 3.75 -15.90
C THR A 149 -18.61 4.36 -14.52
N ALA A 150 -19.21 5.54 -14.38
CA ALA A 150 -19.41 6.17 -13.09
C ALA A 150 -20.87 6.62 -12.97
N VAL A 151 -21.48 6.31 -11.83
CA VAL A 151 -22.81 6.80 -11.44
C VAL A 151 -22.65 7.57 -10.16
N PHE A 152 -23.18 8.77 -10.07
CA PHE A 152 -23.05 9.59 -8.88
C PHE A 152 -24.31 10.41 -8.58
N SER A 153 -24.46 10.76 -7.32
CA SER A 153 -25.47 11.69 -6.78
C SER A 153 -24.81 12.58 -5.73
N ASP A 154 -25.56 13.46 -5.10
CA ASP A 154 -25.02 14.35 -4.05
C ASP A 154 -24.43 13.61 -2.84
N HIS A 155 -24.77 12.33 -2.63
CA HIS A 155 -24.39 11.57 -1.44
C HIS A 155 -23.68 10.26 -1.73
N ARG A 156 -23.65 9.81 -2.97
CA ARG A 156 -23.08 8.49 -3.34
C ARG A 156 -22.50 8.52 -4.74
N PHE A 157 -21.48 7.73 -4.93
CA PHE A 157 -20.98 7.40 -6.26
C PHE A 157 -20.59 5.92 -6.35
N LEU A 158 -20.67 5.39 -7.56
CA LEU A 158 -20.18 4.07 -7.93
C LEU A 158 -19.28 4.24 -9.15
N ILE A 159 -18.09 3.65 -9.11
CA ILE A 159 -17.19 3.57 -10.27
C ILE A 159 -16.94 2.10 -10.55
N THR A 160 -17.18 1.70 -11.77
CA THR A 160 -16.79 0.39 -12.30
C THR A 160 -15.80 0.59 -13.42
N LYS A 161 -14.69 -0.14 -13.38
CA LYS A 161 -13.61 0.01 -14.34
C LYS A 161 -12.96 -1.33 -14.58
N GLU A 162 -12.73 -1.64 -15.85
CA GLU A 162 -11.86 -2.76 -16.23
C GLU A 162 -10.43 -2.44 -15.82
N TYR A 163 -9.84 -3.30 -15.02
CA TYR A 163 -8.50 -3.09 -14.49
C TYR A 163 -7.76 -4.40 -14.28
N GLN A 164 -6.53 -4.48 -14.72
CA GLN A 164 -5.69 -5.66 -14.51
C GLN A 164 -4.66 -5.38 -13.40
N GLY A 165 -4.59 -6.30 -12.43
CA GLY A 165 -3.56 -6.26 -11.40
C GLY A 165 -3.75 -5.20 -10.32
N ILE A 166 -5.01 -4.87 -9.95
CA ILE A 166 -5.30 -3.97 -8.84
C ILE A 166 -4.72 -4.52 -7.53
N THR A 167 -4.06 -3.66 -6.81
CA THR A 167 -3.50 -3.99 -5.49
C THR A 167 -4.43 -3.54 -4.38
N GLU A 168 -4.34 -4.21 -3.21
CA GLU A 168 -5.11 -3.82 -2.03
C GLU A 168 -4.82 -2.37 -1.61
N ARG A 169 -3.58 -1.91 -1.78
CA ARG A 169 -3.18 -0.54 -1.43
C ARG A 169 -3.87 0.50 -2.29
N GLU A 170 -4.10 0.22 -3.57
CA GLU A 170 -4.87 1.09 -4.45
C GLU A 170 -6.34 1.15 -4.02
N LEU A 171 -6.89 0.03 -3.55
CA LEU A 171 -8.24 0.01 -2.98
C LEU A 171 -8.31 0.76 -1.64
N PHE A 172 -7.28 0.69 -0.80
CA PHE A 172 -7.24 1.47 0.45
C PHE A 172 -7.24 2.98 0.19
N ALA A 173 -6.57 3.42 -0.88
CA ALA A 173 -6.54 4.83 -1.28
C ALA A 173 -7.92 5.37 -1.69
N ALA A 174 -8.89 4.51 -1.99
CA ALA A 174 -10.27 4.91 -2.24
C ALA A 174 -11.05 5.26 -0.96
N PHE A 175 -10.51 4.95 0.24
CA PHE A 175 -11.13 5.17 1.53
C PHE A 175 -10.19 5.93 2.49
N PRO A 176 -9.75 7.14 2.13
CA PRO A 176 -8.73 7.87 2.90
C PRO A 176 -9.20 8.28 4.30
N GLU A 177 -10.52 8.37 4.52
CA GLU A 177 -11.11 8.74 5.81
C GLU A 177 -11.45 7.53 6.69
N ALA A 178 -11.19 6.29 6.24
CA ALA A 178 -11.50 5.10 7.01
C ALA A 178 -10.51 4.93 8.19
N ASP A 179 -11.04 4.68 9.37
CA ASP A 179 -10.24 4.28 10.54
C ASP A 179 -9.89 2.80 10.47
N ILE A 180 -10.82 2.00 9.94
CA ILE A 180 -10.68 0.55 9.84
C ILE A 180 -11.06 0.09 8.43
N ILE A 181 -10.23 -0.76 7.84
CA ILE A 181 -10.54 -1.48 6.59
C ILE A 181 -10.65 -2.97 6.90
N LEU A 182 -11.82 -3.53 6.67
CA LEU A 182 -12.06 -4.97 6.74
C LEU A 182 -11.94 -5.57 5.34
N ILE A 183 -11.10 -6.60 5.21
CA ILE A 183 -10.94 -7.34 3.95
C ILE A 183 -11.68 -8.67 4.06
N GLU A 184 -12.67 -8.90 3.20
CA GLU A 184 -13.30 -10.22 3.07
C GLU A 184 -12.54 -11.05 2.04
N GLY A 185 -11.98 -12.18 2.46
CA GLY A 185 -11.23 -13.08 1.59
C GLY A 185 -9.72 -13.00 1.80
N MET A 186 -8.95 -13.06 0.73
CA MET A 186 -7.49 -12.90 0.71
C MET A 186 -6.73 -13.74 1.75
N LYS A 187 -6.82 -15.08 1.63
CA LYS A 187 -6.20 -16.02 2.58
C LYS A 187 -4.70 -15.77 2.83
N ASN A 188 -3.99 -15.31 1.81
CA ASN A 188 -2.54 -15.10 1.81
C ASN A 188 -2.14 -13.64 2.10
N SER A 189 -3.07 -12.78 2.51
CA SER A 189 -2.76 -11.38 2.82
C SER A 189 -1.78 -11.27 4.01
N PRO A 190 -0.93 -10.25 4.06
CA PRO A 190 0.01 -10.04 5.16
C PRO A 190 -0.65 -9.41 6.40
N TYR A 191 -1.92 -9.04 6.30
CA TYR A 191 -2.62 -8.33 7.38
C TYR A 191 -3.05 -9.27 8.51
N PRO A 192 -3.18 -8.75 9.75
CA PRO A 192 -3.84 -9.47 10.83
C PRO A 192 -5.17 -10.03 10.35
N LYS A 193 -5.46 -11.28 10.68
CA LYS A 193 -6.64 -11.95 10.12
C LYS A 193 -7.33 -12.89 11.10
N TYR A 194 -8.63 -13.00 10.92
CA TYR A 194 -9.44 -14.06 11.49
C TYR A 194 -9.80 -15.06 10.42
N PHE A 195 -9.60 -16.35 10.70
CA PHE A 195 -9.90 -17.42 9.76
C PHE A 195 -11.21 -18.12 10.16
N CYS A 196 -12.28 -17.88 9.40
CA CYS A 196 -13.57 -18.53 9.59
C CYS A 196 -13.48 -20.00 9.16
N ARG A 197 -13.84 -20.90 10.07
CA ARG A 197 -13.85 -22.35 9.85
C ARG A 197 -15.23 -22.93 10.09
N TYR A 198 -15.50 -24.03 9.44
CA TYR A 198 -16.53 -24.95 9.93
C TYR A 198 -16.00 -25.68 11.16
N PRO A 199 -16.87 -25.99 12.13
CA PRO A 199 -16.47 -26.69 13.39
C PRO A 199 -15.73 -28.02 13.17
N GLU A 200 -15.91 -28.65 12.02
CA GLU A 200 -15.40 -30.01 11.71
C GLU A 200 -14.08 -30.01 10.91
N GLN A 201 -13.49 -28.85 10.60
CA GLN A 201 -12.25 -28.81 9.81
C GLN A 201 -11.00 -28.71 10.68
N PRO A 202 -9.96 -29.55 10.44
CA PRO A 202 -8.72 -29.53 11.21
C PRO A 202 -7.97 -28.21 11.06
N LEU A 203 -7.13 -27.90 12.05
CA LEU A 203 -6.18 -26.81 12.00
C LEU A 203 -5.16 -27.08 10.87
N ILE A 204 -5.11 -26.22 9.87
CA ILE A 204 -4.02 -26.22 8.90
C ILE A 204 -2.85 -25.56 9.62
N SER A 205 -1.79 -26.34 9.84
CA SER A 205 -0.51 -25.89 10.40
C SER A 205 0.24 -24.97 9.44
#